data_1bf757f7791280d450df3d8a6b231798
#
_entry.id   1bf757f7791280d450df3d8a6b231798
#
_cell.length_a   1.000
_cell.length_b   1.000
_cell.length_c   1.000
_cell.angle_alpha   90.00
_cell.angle_beta   90.00
_cell.angle_gamma   90.00
#
_symmetry.space_group_name_H-M   'P 1'
#
loop_
_entity.id
_entity.type
_entity.pdbx_description
1 polymer ?
#
loop_
_entity_poly.entity_id
_entity_poly.type
_entity_poly.pdbx_seq_one_letter_code
_entity_poly.pdbx_strand_id
1 'polypeptide(L)'
;MGKIAKYLKESWYWIVTLVIGILMIFIPNIAQILNWSVFNLEKLSEYHLITIVGVAFCIVAILMLVFHFLHLRNYCIIKVDGMKGKKLPNQKSYYPLDIAKQEFDCYSIFIDDEKSKQSIYEAYCEMKGMFKTNNEKCLYDKYLFYGYTYTPFLFMLGQMYSDNRKYYCFHMQQTNQSTKRVRLKRKSKDDNNLIDAYHENNKETLIIRVGTTVTINNMNISQFGETDVLDITSNKTGTEVIDSIDRLNDWCDIIVKKIRNIDFARYSKIILLLATSAEMVFLLGKRLSKNSDPNFYVYHYDVNAKNPYPWALASKMVNDYDKVVYLYKNDRNY
;
A
#
# COMPACT_ATOMS: atom_id res chain seq x y z
N MET A 1 1.75 12.30 26.18
CA MET A 1 0.78 13.38 25.87
C MET A 1 0.45 13.51 24.37
N GLY A 2 1.35 13.33 23.42
CA GLY A 2 1.08 13.55 21.98
C GLY A 2 0.02 12.66 21.30
N LYS A 3 -0.24 11.45 21.79
CA LYS A 3 -1.22 10.53 21.19
C LYS A 3 -2.67 10.94 21.43
N ILE A 4 -2.98 11.33 22.67
CA ILE A 4 -4.32 11.80 23.05
C ILE A 4 -4.66 13.12 22.35
N ALA A 5 -3.70 14.06 22.30
CA ALA A 5 -3.90 15.34 21.62
C ALA A 5 -4.22 15.20 20.13
N LYS A 6 -3.59 14.23 19.44
CA LYS A 6 -3.87 13.97 18.02
C LYS A 6 -5.20 13.29 17.80
N TYR A 7 -5.55 12.34 18.66
CA TYR A 7 -6.88 11.70 18.63
C TYR A 7 -7.98 12.74 18.85
N LEU A 8 -7.81 13.61 19.85
CA LEU A 8 -8.73 14.72 20.12
C LEU A 8 -8.86 15.65 18.91
N LYS A 9 -7.77 15.91 18.18
CA LYS A 9 -7.80 16.72 16.96
C LYS A 9 -8.54 16.05 15.80
N GLU A 10 -8.41 14.72 15.62
CA GLU A 10 -9.09 13.98 14.55
C GLU A 10 -10.56 13.68 14.88
N SER A 11 -10.89 13.56 16.16
CA SER A 11 -12.25 13.31 16.67
C SER A 11 -12.92 14.60 17.18
N TRP A 12 -12.30 15.74 17.00
CA TRP A 12 -12.75 17.05 17.50
C TRP A 12 -14.21 17.34 17.18
N TYR A 13 -14.67 17.10 15.95
CA TYR A 13 -16.06 17.35 15.57
C TYR A 13 -17.06 16.57 16.44
N TRP A 14 -16.79 15.31 16.74
CA TRP A 14 -17.66 14.46 17.56
C TRP A 14 -17.63 14.86 19.02
N ILE A 15 -16.46 15.30 19.50
CA ILE A 15 -16.29 15.80 20.85
C ILE A 15 -17.05 17.11 21.02
N VAL A 16 -16.96 18.02 20.06
CA VAL A 16 -17.73 19.27 20.06
C VAL A 16 -19.22 19.00 20.02
N THR A 17 -19.67 18.08 19.16
CA THR A 17 -21.08 17.68 19.10
C THR A 17 -21.57 17.10 20.44
N LEU A 18 -20.75 16.28 21.09
CA LEU A 18 -21.07 15.72 22.41
C LEU A 18 -21.17 16.83 23.48
N VAL A 19 -20.21 17.75 23.51
CA VAL A 19 -20.20 18.87 24.44
C VAL A 19 -21.42 19.76 24.23
N ILE A 20 -21.78 20.08 23.00
CA ILE A 20 -22.98 20.87 22.67
C ILE A 20 -24.24 20.12 23.16
N GLY A 21 -24.34 18.82 22.90
CA GLY A 21 -25.47 18.02 23.38
C GLY A 21 -25.59 18.02 24.90
N ILE A 22 -24.48 17.89 25.61
CA ILE A 22 -24.45 17.96 27.08
C ILE A 22 -24.90 19.35 27.56
N LEU A 23 -24.39 20.43 26.97
CA LEU A 23 -24.77 21.79 27.31
C LEU A 23 -26.27 22.03 27.08
N MET A 24 -26.83 21.53 25.98
CA MET A 24 -28.28 21.62 25.70
C MET A 24 -29.14 20.90 26.75
N ILE A 25 -28.62 19.84 27.37
CA ILE A 25 -29.31 19.12 28.44
C ILE A 25 -29.22 19.87 29.79
N PHE A 26 -28.04 20.36 30.12
CA PHE A 26 -27.75 20.90 31.46
C PHE A 26 -28.15 22.37 31.61
N ILE A 27 -27.98 23.22 30.60
CA ILE A 27 -28.29 24.66 30.72
C ILE A 27 -29.77 24.91 31.10
N PRO A 28 -30.76 24.29 30.42
CA PRO A 28 -32.18 24.46 30.80
C PRO A 28 -32.47 24.00 32.23
N ASN A 29 -31.88 22.86 32.64
CA ASN A 29 -32.10 22.29 33.98
C ASN A 29 -31.44 23.15 35.06
N ILE A 30 -30.25 23.69 34.86
CA ILE A 30 -29.55 24.61 35.76
C ILE A 30 -30.31 25.94 35.86
N ALA A 31 -30.77 26.48 34.75
CA ALA A 31 -31.57 27.71 34.70
C ALA A 31 -32.86 27.56 35.49
N GLN A 32 -33.53 26.40 35.44
CA GLN A 32 -34.72 26.09 36.21
C GLN A 32 -34.42 25.99 37.71
N ILE A 33 -33.30 25.35 38.11
CA ILE A 33 -32.86 25.22 39.52
C ILE A 33 -32.49 26.55 40.11
N LEU A 34 -31.80 27.40 39.36
CA LEU A 34 -31.32 28.70 39.82
C LEU A 34 -32.38 29.80 39.75
N ASN A 35 -33.59 29.46 39.30
CA ASN A 35 -34.68 30.45 39.14
C ASN A 35 -34.23 31.70 38.35
N TRP A 36 -33.44 31.52 37.31
CA TRP A 36 -32.85 32.59 36.55
C TRP A 36 -33.92 33.35 35.79
N SER A 37 -34.13 34.63 36.18
CA SER A 37 -35.14 35.53 35.60
C SER A 37 -35.04 35.77 34.10
N VAL A 38 -33.93 35.37 33.49
CA VAL A 38 -33.71 35.46 32.06
C VAL A 38 -34.48 34.40 31.27
N PHE A 39 -34.84 33.26 31.91
CA PHE A 39 -35.59 32.19 31.30
C PHE A 39 -37.06 32.26 31.71
N ASN A 40 -37.91 32.63 30.77
CA ASN A 40 -39.35 32.78 31.01
C ASN A 40 -39.99 31.40 31.19
N LEU A 41 -40.44 31.08 32.38
CA LEU A 41 -41.04 29.77 32.77
C LEU A 41 -42.32 29.43 32.02
N GLU A 42 -42.98 30.38 31.34
CA GLU A 42 -44.16 30.12 30.50
C GLU A 42 -43.89 29.28 29.28
N LYS A 43 -42.61 29.09 28.89
CA LYS A 43 -42.17 28.32 27.74
C LYS A 43 -41.60 26.91 28.09
N LEU A 44 -42.11 26.29 29.12
CA LEU A 44 -41.59 25.00 29.62
C LEU A 44 -41.54 23.92 28.53
N SER A 45 -42.46 23.95 27.54
CA SER A 45 -42.46 23.03 26.40
C SER A 45 -41.23 23.22 25.46
N GLU A 46 -40.73 24.44 25.30
CA GLU A 46 -39.55 24.72 24.49
C GLU A 46 -38.27 24.16 25.15
N TYR A 47 -38.19 24.19 26.50
CA TYR A 47 -37.02 23.62 27.21
C TYR A 47 -36.97 22.10 27.08
N HIS A 48 -38.13 21.42 27.09
CA HIS A 48 -38.17 19.97 26.85
C HIS A 48 -37.70 19.63 25.44
N LEU A 49 -38.06 20.42 24.42
CA LEU A 49 -37.58 20.25 23.06
C LEU A 49 -36.05 20.38 22.96
N ILE A 50 -35.46 21.42 23.58
CA ILE A 50 -34.03 21.63 23.63
C ILE A 50 -33.31 20.47 24.28
N THR A 51 -33.83 19.96 25.39
CA THR A 51 -33.29 18.79 26.09
C THR A 51 -33.36 17.53 25.23
N ILE A 52 -34.46 17.27 24.53
CA ILE A 52 -34.61 16.13 23.64
C ILE A 52 -33.60 16.21 22.47
N VAL A 53 -33.44 17.39 21.87
CA VAL A 53 -32.46 17.63 20.84
C VAL A 53 -31.04 17.39 21.35
N GLY A 54 -30.73 17.87 22.55
CA GLY A 54 -29.43 17.65 23.21
C GLY A 54 -29.13 16.16 23.43
N VAL A 55 -30.09 15.38 23.88
CA VAL A 55 -29.98 13.93 24.02
C VAL A 55 -29.73 13.26 22.67
N ALA A 56 -30.46 13.68 21.63
CA ALA A 56 -30.26 13.14 20.28
C ALA A 56 -28.84 13.42 19.77
N PHE A 57 -28.30 14.64 19.97
CA PHE A 57 -26.91 14.97 19.63
C PHE A 57 -25.90 14.08 20.38
N CYS A 58 -26.10 13.85 21.67
CA CYS A 58 -25.25 12.97 22.46
C CYS A 58 -25.28 11.52 21.92
N ILE A 59 -26.45 10.99 21.60
CA ILE A 59 -26.60 9.63 21.06
C ILE A 59 -25.87 9.54 19.71
N VAL A 60 -26.09 10.48 18.79
CA VAL A 60 -25.42 10.50 17.49
C VAL A 60 -23.91 10.58 17.64
N ALA A 61 -23.39 11.47 18.52
CA ALA A 61 -21.98 11.59 18.76
C ALA A 61 -21.37 10.31 19.33
N ILE A 62 -22.05 9.64 20.27
CA ILE A 62 -21.60 8.35 20.83
C ILE A 62 -21.63 7.26 19.77
N LEU A 63 -22.69 7.14 18.97
CA LEU A 63 -22.78 6.17 17.89
C LEU A 63 -21.67 6.37 16.87
N MET A 64 -21.37 7.60 16.51
CA MET A 64 -20.29 7.92 15.55
C MET A 64 -18.90 7.63 16.15
N LEU A 65 -18.68 7.90 17.44
CA LEU A 65 -17.44 7.53 18.13
C LEU A 65 -17.27 6.00 18.17
N VAL A 66 -18.32 5.27 18.51
CA VAL A 66 -18.32 3.80 18.54
C VAL A 66 -18.08 3.24 17.14
N PHE A 67 -18.76 3.75 16.12
CA PHE A 67 -18.58 3.35 14.72
C PHE A 67 -17.14 3.64 14.24
N HIS A 68 -16.63 4.84 14.53
CA HIS A 68 -15.26 5.21 14.22
C HIS A 68 -14.24 4.28 14.91
N PHE A 69 -14.48 3.98 16.19
CA PHE A 69 -13.64 3.08 16.98
C PHE A 69 -13.68 1.64 16.46
N LEU A 70 -14.87 1.12 16.14
CA LEU A 70 -15.04 -0.22 15.56
C LEU A 70 -14.44 -0.30 14.16
N HIS A 71 -14.60 0.74 13.34
CA HIS A 71 -14.03 0.80 12.00
C HIS A 71 -12.49 0.79 11.99
N LEU A 72 -11.86 1.44 12.98
CA LEU A 72 -10.41 1.43 13.15
C LEU A 72 -9.86 0.11 13.70
N ARG A 73 -10.66 -0.66 14.41
CA ARG A 73 -10.26 -1.97 14.96
C ARG A 73 -9.98 -3.05 13.92
N ASN A 74 -10.44 -2.86 12.69
CA ASN A 74 -10.49 -3.92 11.68
C ASN A 74 -9.36 -3.84 10.64
N TYR A 75 -8.20 -3.28 10.97
CA TYR A 75 -7.05 -3.25 10.07
C TYR A 75 -5.90 -4.14 10.55
N CYS A 76 -5.39 -4.94 9.62
CA CYS A 76 -4.12 -5.61 9.74
C CYS A 76 -3.04 -4.80 9.01
N ILE A 77 -1.92 -4.54 9.65
CA ILE A 77 -0.84 -3.74 9.08
C ILE A 77 0.22 -4.67 8.51
N ILE A 78 0.47 -4.53 7.20
CA ILE A 78 1.59 -5.14 6.52
C ILE A 78 2.69 -4.09 6.40
N LYS A 79 3.72 -4.23 7.22
CA LYS A 79 4.88 -3.35 7.21
C LYS A 79 6.05 -4.10 6.57
N VAL A 80 6.69 -3.51 5.58
CA VAL A 80 7.84 -4.11 4.89
C VAL A 80 9.05 -3.19 5.05
N ASP A 81 10.14 -3.74 5.59
CA ASP A 81 11.43 -3.05 5.76
C ASP A 81 12.53 -3.88 5.11
N GLY A 82 13.09 -3.41 4.04
CA GLY A 82 14.11 -4.13 3.28
C GLY A 82 15.30 -3.28 2.85
N MET A 83 15.47 -2.09 3.43
CA MET A 83 16.64 -1.25 3.14
C MET A 83 17.53 -1.11 4.37
N LYS A 84 18.70 -1.74 4.34
CA LYS A 84 19.74 -1.62 5.37
C LYS A 84 20.07 -0.15 5.64
N GLY A 85 20.00 0.26 6.90
CA GLY A 85 20.33 1.63 7.33
C GLY A 85 19.22 2.68 7.20
N LYS A 86 18.06 2.38 6.61
CA LYS A 86 16.91 3.27 6.56
C LYS A 86 15.80 2.73 7.46
N LYS A 87 15.59 3.36 8.61
CA LYS A 87 14.47 2.99 9.49
C LYS A 87 13.16 3.52 8.91
N LEU A 88 12.17 2.64 8.82
CA LEU A 88 10.79 3.08 8.56
C LEU A 88 10.33 4.06 9.64
N PRO A 89 9.60 5.12 9.27
CA PRO A 89 9.11 6.09 10.23
C PRO A 89 8.30 5.39 11.31
N ASN A 90 8.57 5.78 12.56
CA ASN A 90 7.95 5.17 13.72
C ASN A 90 6.43 5.33 13.63
N GLN A 91 5.67 4.25 13.72
CA GLN A 91 4.20 4.22 13.55
C GLN A 91 3.44 5.10 14.52
N LYS A 92 4.04 5.38 15.67
CA LYS A 92 3.40 6.09 16.80
C LYS A 92 2.77 7.45 16.46
N SER A 93 3.08 8.00 15.29
CA SER A 93 2.63 9.36 14.92
C SER A 93 1.33 9.44 14.12
N TYR A 94 0.77 8.35 13.59
CA TYR A 94 -0.33 8.43 12.62
C TYR A 94 -1.68 7.87 13.06
N TYR A 95 -1.75 7.01 14.06
CA TYR A 95 -3.01 6.48 14.57
C TYR A 95 -3.07 6.62 16.08
N PRO A 96 -3.94 7.50 16.60
CA PRO A 96 -4.12 7.68 18.04
C PRO A 96 -4.69 6.44 18.75
N LEU A 97 -5.26 5.49 18.00
CA LEU A 97 -5.91 4.28 18.49
C LEU A 97 -5.04 3.03 18.30
N ASP A 98 -3.75 3.07 18.62
CA ASP A 98 -2.85 1.91 18.62
C ASP A 98 -3.27 0.77 19.59
N ILE A 99 -4.40 0.93 20.29
CA ILE A 99 -4.87 -0.02 21.32
C ILE A 99 -5.49 -1.30 20.71
N ALA A 100 -5.83 -1.29 19.42
CA ALA A 100 -6.56 -2.39 18.79
C ALA A 100 -5.92 -2.95 17.51
N LYS A 101 -4.66 -2.68 17.25
CA LYS A 101 -3.96 -3.14 16.06
C LYS A 101 -3.17 -4.40 16.33
N GLN A 102 -3.47 -5.45 15.58
CA GLN A 102 -2.46 -6.45 15.30
C GLN A 102 -1.49 -5.85 14.29
N GLU A 103 -0.32 -5.43 14.76
CA GLU A 103 0.82 -5.23 13.89
C GLU A 103 1.34 -6.61 13.55
N PHE A 104 1.24 -7.00 12.30
CA PHE A 104 2.12 -8.04 11.82
C PHE A 104 3.47 -7.42 11.63
N ASP A 105 4.41 -7.96 12.38
CA ASP A 105 5.77 -7.49 12.38
C ASP A 105 6.33 -7.40 10.97
N CYS A 106 7.21 -6.46 10.84
CA CYS A 106 7.97 -6.14 9.68
C CYS A 106 8.43 -7.40 8.96
N TYR A 107 8.06 -7.49 7.71
CA TYR A 107 8.86 -8.28 6.80
C TYR A 107 10.20 -7.58 6.65
N SER A 108 11.16 -7.95 7.51
CA SER A 108 12.54 -7.49 7.38
C SER A 108 13.21 -8.35 6.33
N ILE A 109 13.24 -7.85 5.09
CA ILE A 109 13.76 -8.58 3.94
C ILE A 109 15.11 -7.97 3.59
N PHE A 110 16.18 -8.49 4.20
CA PHE A 110 17.55 -8.07 3.93
C PHE A 110 18.26 -9.17 3.16
N ILE A 111 18.92 -8.79 2.08
CA ILE A 111 19.89 -9.64 1.40
C ILE A 111 21.27 -9.20 1.86
N ASP A 112 22.12 -10.14 2.19
CA ASP A 112 23.49 -9.85 2.57
C ASP A 112 24.24 -9.10 1.48
N ASP A 113 25.28 -8.36 1.85
CA ASP A 113 26.05 -7.51 0.93
C ASP A 113 26.66 -8.32 -0.23
N GLU A 114 26.99 -9.58 0.01
CA GLU A 114 27.31 -10.57 -1.03
C GLU A 114 26.03 -11.19 -1.57
N LYS A 115 25.36 -10.47 -2.45
CA LYS A 115 24.17 -10.97 -3.14
C LYS A 115 24.52 -12.26 -3.88
N SER A 116 23.99 -13.38 -3.41
CA SER A 116 24.10 -14.70 -4.04
C SER A 116 22.72 -15.27 -4.31
N LYS A 117 22.64 -16.28 -5.19
CA LYS A 117 21.39 -17.00 -5.41
C LYS A 117 20.86 -17.57 -4.09
N GLN A 118 21.74 -18.07 -3.25
CA GLN A 118 21.40 -18.67 -1.95
C GLN A 118 20.83 -17.61 -0.99
N SER A 119 21.47 -16.46 -0.84
CA SER A 119 20.99 -15.39 0.08
C SER A 119 19.64 -14.82 -0.35
N ILE A 120 19.38 -14.71 -1.68
CA ILE A 120 18.07 -14.30 -2.20
C ILE A 120 17.01 -15.36 -1.90
N TYR A 121 17.35 -16.64 -2.08
CA TYR A 121 16.45 -17.74 -1.77
C TYR A 121 16.11 -17.80 -0.28
N GLU A 122 17.09 -17.66 0.62
CA GLU A 122 16.87 -17.63 2.06
C GLU A 122 15.95 -16.48 2.48
N ALA A 123 16.18 -15.27 1.97
CA ALA A 123 15.30 -14.12 2.20
C ALA A 123 13.87 -14.36 1.69
N TYR A 124 13.71 -15.04 0.54
CA TYR A 124 12.39 -15.43 0.03
C TYR A 124 11.69 -16.44 0.94
N CYS A 125 12.41 -17.46 1.41
CA CYS A 125 11.86 -18.47 2.32
C CYS A 125 11.46 -17.86 3.67
N GLU A 126 12.26 -16.95 4.21
CA GLU A 126 11.93 -16.23 5.43
C GLU A 126 10.66 -15.39 5.26
N MET A 127 10.55 -14.61 4.19
CA MET A 127 9.35 -13.85 3.87
C MET A 127 8.11 -14.76 3.77
N LYS A 128 8.22 -15.92 3.12
CA LYS A 128 7.15 -16.90 2.98
C LYS A 128 6.73 -17.51 4.32
N GLY A 129 7.71 -17.81 5.19
CA GLY A 129 7.48 -18.29 6.55
C GLY A 129 6.73 -17.26 7.41
N MET A 130 7.17 -16.00 7.37
CA MET A 130 6.50 -14.89 8.06
C MET A 130 5.06 -14.70 7.54
N PHE A 131 4.85 -14.75 6.23
CA PHE A 131 3.52 -14.66 5.65
C PHE A 131 2.58 -15.75 6.18
N LYS A 132 3.03 -17.02 6.20
CA LYS A 132 2.23 -18.14 6.72
C LYS A 132 1.83 -17.91 8.17
N THR A 133 2.78 -17.56 9.03
CA THR A 133 2.54 -17.27 10.45
C THR A 133 1.58 -16.09 10.65
N ASN A 134 1.75 -15.03 9.88
CA ASN A 134 0.93 -13.83 9.98
C ASN A 134 -0.49 -14.06 9.46
N ASN A 135 -0.64 -14.78 8.35
CA ASN A 135 -1.94 -15.04 7.76
C ASN A 135 -2.82 -15.94 8.66
N GLU A 136 -2.22 -16.90 9.35
CA GLU A 136 -2.92 -17.75 10.34
C GLU A 136 -3.45 -16.94 11.53
N LYS A 137 -2.79 -15.85 11.90
CA LYS A 137 -3.18 -14.98 13.01
C LYS A 137 -4.12 -13.84 12.61
N CYS A 138 -4.28 -13.58 11.31
CA CYS A 138 -5.04 -12.44 10.84
C CYS A 138 -6.55 -12.71 10.78
N LEU A 139 -7.28 -12.05 11.67
CA LEU A 139 -8.75 -12.11 11.75
C LEU A 139 -9.46 -10.92 11.06
N TYR A 140 -8.73 -10.10 10.31
CA TYR A 140 -9.26 -8.82 9.79
C TYR A 140 -9.55 -8.85 8.29
N ASP A 141 -10.60 -8.13 7.89
CA ASP A 141 -11.02 -8.02 6.48
C ASP A 141 -10.29 -6.92 5.71
N LYS A 142 -9.45 -6.13 6.39
CA LYS A 142 -8.79 -4.97 5.81
C LYS A 142 -7.31 -4.96 6.13
N TYR A 143 -6.49 -4.76 5.12
CA TYR A 143 -5.06 -4.60 5.25
C TYR A 143 -4.63 -3.18 5.00
N LEU A 144 -3.62 -2.76 5.72
CA LEU A 144 -2.92 -1.51 5.52
C LEU A 144 -1.47 -1.81 5.18
N PHE A 145 -1.10 -1.58 3.93
CA PHE A 145 0.25 -1.82 3.44
C PHE A 145 1.08 -0.53 3.50
N TYR A 146 2.30 -0.63 3.99
CA TYR A 146 3.35 0.37 3.79
C TYR A 146 4.74 -0.24 3.97
N GLY A 147 5.68 0.31 3.23
CA GLY A 147 7.07 -0.10 3.33
C GLY A 147 7.77 -0.11 1.99
N TYR A 148 8.99 -0.59 2.00
CA TYR A 148 9.80 -0.76 0.81
C TYR A 148 10.79 -1.90 1.00
N THR A 149 11.05 -2.59 -0.08
CA THR A 149 12.11 -3.59 -0.23
C THR A 149 12.42 -3.76 -1.72
N TYR A 150 13.19 -4.75 -2.07
CA TYR A 150 13.47 -5.10 -3.45
C TYR A 150 12.19 -5.42 -4.22
N THR A 151 12.06 -4.87 -5.43
CA THR A 151 10.88 -5.01 -6.29
C THR A 151 10.35 -6.44 -6.43
N PRO A 152 11.19 -7.49 -6.65
CA PRO A 152 10.70 -8.85 -6.74
C PRO A 152 10.01 -9.34 -5.47
N PHE A 153 10.54 -9.01 -4.30
CA PHE A 153 9.92 -9.41 -3.02
C PHE A 153 8.59 -8.72 -2.78
N LEU A 154 8.47 -7.43 -3.11
CA LEU A 154 7.19 -6.71 -3.01
C LEU A 154 6.11 -7.34 -3.90
N PHE A 155 6.47 -7.70 -5.12
CA PHE A 155 5.57 -8.35 -6.05
C PHE A 155 5.13 -9.73 -5.54
N MET A 156 6.07 -10.55 -5.07
CA MET A 156 5.78 -11.86 -4.50
C MET A 156 4.93 -11.78 -3.24
N LEU A 157 5.20 -10.81 -2.38
CA LEU A 157 4.36 -10.54 -1.20
C LEU A 157 2.94 -10.17 -1.62
N GLY A 158 2.79 -9.33 -2.64
CA GLY A 158 1.48 -9.03 -3.22
C GLY A 158 0.74 -10.28 -3.70
N GLN A 159 1.43 -11.21 -4.36
CA GLN A 159 0.84 -12.50 -4.78
C GLN A 159 0.40 -13.36 -3.59
N MET A 160 1.19 -13.40 -2.51
CA MET A 160 0.82 -14.13 -1.29
C MET A 160 -0.45 -13.58 -0.65
N TYR A 161 -0.65 -12.25 -0.73
CA TYR A 161 -1.86 -11.57 -0.25
C TYR A 161 -2.94 -11.42 -1.34
N SER A 162 -3.09 -12.40 -2.22
CA SER A 162 -4.04 -12.36 -3.35
C SER A 162 -5.51 -12.59 -2.99
N ASP A 163 -5.84 -12.65 -1.72
CA ASP A 163 -7.20 -12.82 -1.21
C ASP A 163 -8.14 -11.63 -1.57
N ASN A 164 -9.44 -11.78 -1.28
CA ASN A 164 -10.48 -10.79 -1.59
C ASN A 164 -10.55 -9.63 -0.58
N ARG A 165 -9.65 -9.55 0.39
CA ARG A 165 -9.67 -8.50 1.41
C ARG A 165 -9.34 -7.13 0.83
N LYS A 166 -9.82 -6.08 1.48
CA LYS A 166 -9.58 -4.70 1.06
C LYS A 166 -8.18 -4.25 1.50
N TYR A 167 -7.44 -3.63 0.58
CA TYR A 167 -6.11 -3.09 0.84
C TYR A 167 -6.13 -1.58 0.78
N TYR A 168 -5.49 -0.99 1.78
CA TYR A 168 -5.20 0.44 1.85
C TYR A 168 -3.69 0.60 1.86
N CYS A 169 -3.19 1.50 1.05
CA CYS A 169 -1.75 1.71 0.91
C CYS A 169 -1.36 3.11 1.37
N PHE A 170 -0.20 3.20 2.00
CA PHE A 170 0.48 4.47 2.23
C PHE A 170 1.65 4.59 1.30
N HIS A 171 1.76 5.73 0.65
CA HIS A 171 2.92 6.08 -0.14
C HIS A 171 4.12 6.37 0.77
N MET A 172 5.26 5.76 0.44
CA MET A 172 6.52 5.99 1.13
C MET A 172 7.36 6.97 0.32
N GLN A 173 7.32 8.24 0.72
CA GLN A 173 8.13 9.28 0.10
C GLN A 173 9.53 9.26 0.69
N GLN A 174 10.53 8.98 -0.15
CA GLN A 174 11.93 9.08 0.23
C GLN A 174 12.45 10.48 -0.10
N THR A 175 13.01 11.14 0.90
CA THR A 175 13.82 12.35 0.72
C THR A 175 15.27 12.02 1.04
N ASN A 176 16.22 12.86 0.61
CA ASN A 176 17.65 12.66 0.87
C ASN A 176 18.00 12.53 2.36
N GLN A 177 17.15 13.02 3.25
CA GLN A 177 17.39 13.05 4.70
C GLN A 177 16.44 12.17 5.51
N SER A 178 15.27 11.80 4.97
CA SER A 178 14.29 11.03 5.73
C SER A 178 13.32 10.29 4.83
N THR A 179 12.76 9.20 5.36
CA THR A 179 11.63 8.51 4.75
C THR A 179 10.36 8.98 5.44
N LYS A 180 9.42 9.53 4.68
CA LYS A 180 8.11 9.97 5.18
C LYS A 180 7.02 9.08 4.64
N ARG A 181 6.07 8.73 5.50
CA ARG A 181 4.84 8.06 5.11
C ARG A 181 3.78 9.11 4.79
N VAL A 182 3.29 9.11 3.56
CA VAL A 182 2.27 10.04 3.08
C VAL A 182 0.97 9.27 2.86
N ARG A 183 -0.12 9.77 3.41
CA ARG A 183 -1.45 9.23 3.13
C ARG A 183 -1.86 9.69 1.74
N LEU A 184 -2.17 8.74 0.87
CA LEU A 184 -2.73 9.05 -0.44
C LEU A 184 -4.10 9.75 -0.28
N LYS A 185 -4.34 10.75 -1.09
CA LYS A 185 -5.66 11.40 -1.20
C LYS A 185 -6.67 10.40 -1.73
N ARG A 186 -7.96 10.69 -1.59
CA ARG A 186 -8.99 9.83 -2.18
C ARG A 186 -9.01 10.00 -3.69
N LYS A 187 -9.03 11.24 -4.18
CA LYS A 187 -9.06 11.56 -5.61
C LYS A 187 -7.82 12.34 -6.01
N SER A 188 -7.33 12.06 -7.21
CA SER A 188 -6.29 12.86 -7.86
C SER A 188 -6.84 14.19 -8.34
N LYS A 189 -5.97 15.19 -8.40
CA LYS A 189 -6.27 16.52 -8.97
C LYS A 189 -5.59 16.73 -10.33
N ASP A 190 -4.74 15.79 -10.75
CA ASP A 190 -3.87 15.96 -11.91
C ASP A 190 -4.31 15.04 -13.05
N ASP A 191 -4.21 15.52 -14.30
CA ASP A 191 -4.58 14.79 -15.53
C ASP A 191 -3.45 13.88 -16.04
N ASN A 192 -2.72 13.24 -15.13
CA ASN A 192 -1.65 12.31 -15.51
C ASN A 192 -2.24 10.96 -15.90
N ASN A 193 -1.93 10.50 -17.12
CA ASN A 193 -2.45 9.28 -17.71
C ASN A 193 -1.34 8.28 -18.03
N LEU A 194 -1.70 7.01 -18.13
CA LEU A 194 -0.82 5.97 -18.65
C LEU A 194 -0.83 5.96 -20.17
N ILE A 195 0.36 5.86 -20.74
CA ILE A 195 0.60 5.67 -22.17
C ILE A 195 1.21 4.29 -22.35
N ASP A 196 0.78 3.57 -23.37
CA ASP A 196 1.35 2.27 -23.70
C ASP A 196 1.79 2.21 -25.16
N ALA A 197 2.83 1.44 -25.40
CA ALA A 197 3.35 1.12 -26.72
C ALA A 197 3.77 -0.36 -26.74
N TYR A 198 3.40 -1.07 -27.79
CA TYR A 198 3.82 -2.45 -28.00
C TYR A 198 4.74 -2.52 -29.22
N HIS A 199 5.96 -3.01 -28.99
CA HIS A 199 6.99 -3.20 -30.02
C HIS A 199 7.20 -4.67 -30.27
N GLU A 200 6.67 -5.13 -31.39
CA GLU A 200 6.73 -6.52 -31.80
C GLU A 200 7.92 -6.77 -32.73
N ASN A 201 8.82 -7.64 -32.31
CA ASN A 201 10.00 -8.06 -33.04
C ASN A 201 9.96 -9.57 -33.38
N ASN A 202 8.81 -10.21 -33.15
CA ASN A 202 8.59 -11.65 -33.34
C ASN A 202 9.60 -12.52 -32.55
N LYS A 203 9.83 -12.18 -31.28
CA LYS A 203 10.74 -12.91 -30.38
C LYS A 203 9.98 -13.77 -29.39
N GLU A 204 10.67 -14.78 -28.86
CA GLU A 204 10.11 -15.68 -27.84
C GLU A 204 10.16 -15.10 -26.41
N THR A 205 10.83 -14.00 -26.23
CA THR A 205 10.91 -13.29 -24.94
C THR A 205 10.16 -11.99 -25.02
N LEU A 206 9.25 -11.78 -24.06
CA LEU A 206 8.54 -10.54 -23.88
C LEU A 206 9.09 -9.79 -22.66
N ILE A 207 9.37 -8.51 -22.81
CA ILE A 207 9.63 -7.60 -21.71
C ILE A 207 8.40 -6.70 -21.51
N ILE A 208 7.87 -6.69 -20.31
CA ILE A 208 6.83 -5.75 -19.89
C ILE A 208 7.50 -4.72 -18.98
N ARG A 209 7.54 -3.47 -19.41
CA ARG A 209 8.11 -2.35 -18.66
C ARG A 209 6.97 -1.48 -18.10
N VAL A 210 6.96 -1.29 -16.79
CA VAL A 210 6.04 -0.35 -16.13
C VAL A 210 6.86 0.75 -15.47
N GLY A 211 6.85 1.94 -16.05
CA GLY A 211 7.64 3.08 -15.62
C GLY A 211 6.78 4.27 -15.23
N THR A 212 6.39 4.40 -13.96
CA THR A 212 5.62 5.55 -13.48
C THR A 212 6.45 6.52 -12.65
N THR A 213 7.45 6.03 -11.92
CA THR A 213 8.36 6.87 -11.14
C THR A 213 9.60 7.27 -11.94
N VAL A 214 10.11 6.35 -12.74
CA VAL A 214 11.28 6.54 -13.62
C VAL A 214 11.03 5.81 -14.93
N THR A 215 11.48 6.37 -16.04
CA THR A 215 11.43 5.71 -17.35
C THR A 215 12.53 4.66 -17.45
N ILE A 216 12.16 3.45 -17.90
CA ILE A 216 13.12 2.36 -18.16
C ILE A 216 13.66 2.49 -19.57
N ASN A 217 14.96 2.81 -19.69
CA ASN A 217 15.61 3.04 -20.98
C ASN A 217 15.90 1.72 -21.74
N ASN A 218 15.96 1.80 -23.07
CA ASN A 218 16.34 0.67 -23.92
C ASN A 218 17.74 0.13 -23.61
N MET A 219 18.69 0.99 -23.23
CA MET A 219 20.03 0.57 -22.82
C MET A 219 20.01 -0.37 -21.62
N ASN A 220 19.07 -0.17 -20.68
CA ASN A 220 18.97 -0.99 -19.48
C ASN A 220 18.44 -2.40 -19.80
N ILE A 221 17.68 -2.58 -20.88
CA ILE A 221 17.13 -3.89 -21.27
C ILE A 221 18.00 -4.64 -22.27
N SER A 222 19.06 -4.04 -22.81
CA SER A 222 19.97 -4.68 -23.79
C SER A 222 20.59 -5.99 -23.29
N GLN A 223 20.70 -6.16 -21.96
CA GLN A 223 21.18 -7.40 -21.36
C GLN A 223 20.29 -8.64 -21.65
N PHE A 224 19.06 -8.45 -22.06
CA PHE A 224 18.12 -9.53 -22.36
C PHE A 224 18.13 -9.94 -23.86
N GLY A 225 18.94 -9.26 -24.68
CA GLY A 225 19.01 -9.49 -26.12
C GLY A 225 17.81 -8.91 -26.87
N GLU A 226 17.49 -9.51 -28.01
CA GLU A 226 16.33 -9.11 -28.82
C GLU A 226 15.03 -9.65 -28.21
N THR A 227 14.06 -8.79 -27.97
CA THR A 227 12.80 -9.11 -27.27
C THR A 227 11.64 -8.33 -27.87
N ASP A 228 10.44 -8.84 -27.69
CA ASP A 228 9.24 -8.02 -27.82
C ASP A 228 9.10 -7.16 -26.56
N VAL A 229 8.54 -5.98 -26.67
CA VAL A 229 8.44 -5.04 -25.53
C VAL A 229 7.04 -4.45 -25.46
N LEU A 230 6.38 -4.60 -24.29
CA LEU A 230 5.25 -3.79 -23.91
C LEU A 230 5.74 -2.71 -22.96
N ASP A 231 5.65 -1.46 -23.39
CA ASP A 231 5.93 -0.28 -22.58
C ASP A 231 4.64 0.28 -22.00
N ILE A 232 4.61 0.50 -20.68
CA ILE A 232 3.52 1.19 -19.99
C ILE A 232 4.14 2.27 -19.13
N THR A 233 3.98 3.52 -19.53
CA THR A 233 4.58 4.67 -18.85
C THR A 233 3.53 5.71 -18.51
N SER A 234 3.80 6.56 -17.53
CA SER A 234 2.99 7.75 -17.29
C SER A 234 3.52 8.92 -18.11
N ASN A 235 2.64 9.79 -18.60
CA ASN A 235 3.04 10.99 -19.35
C ASN A 235 3.87 11.96 -18.49
N LYS A 236 3.75 11.90 -17.16
CA LYS A 236 4.66 12.56 -16.21
C LYS A 236 5.21 11.49 -15.28
N THR A 237 6.52 11.38 -15.17
CA THR A 237 7.19 10.47 -14.25
C THR A 237 7.61 11.21 -12.98
N GLY A 238 7.68 10.49 -11.85
CA GLY A 238 8.14 11.05 -10.58
C GLY A 238 7.63 10.29 -9.37
N THR A 239 8.22 10.57 -8.21
CA THR A 239 7.84 9.89 -6.96
C THR A 239 6.46 10.28 -6.45
N GLU A 240 5.92 11.44 -6.86
CA GLU A 240 4.62 11.96 -6.44
C GLU A 240 3.49 11.72 -7.46
N VAL A 241 3.79 11.00 -8.52
CA VAL A 241 2.84 10.74 -9.62
C VAL A 241 1.62 9.96 -9.13
N ILE A 242 1.83 9.06 -8.16
CA ILE A 242 0.74 8.34 -7.50
C ILE A 242 0.33 9.12 -6.25
N ASP A 243 -0.54 10.09 -6.41
CA ASP A 243 -0.98 11.02 -5.38
C ASP A 243 -2.29 10.61 -4.69
N SER A 244 -3.01 9.63 -5.24
CA SER A 244 -4.32 9.22 -4.74
C SER A 244 -4.54 7.71 -4.80
N ILE A 245 -5.47 7.25 -3.94
CA ILE A 245 -5.89 5.85 -3.88
C ILE A 245 -6.64 5.46 -5.15
N ASP A 246 -7.48 6.35 -5.67
CA ASP A 246 -8.25 6.08 -6.89
C ASP A 246 -7.28 5.91 -8.07
N ARG A 247 -6.31 6.82 -8.26
CA ARG A 247 -5.27 6.69 -9.30
C ARG A 247 -4.46 5.41 -9.16
N LEU A 248 -4.03 5.07 -7.94
CA LEU A 248 -3.29 3.85 -7.68
C LEU A 248 -4.06 2.61 -8.13
N ASN A 249 -5.35 2.54 -7.81
CA ASN A 249 -6.20 1.42 -8.20
C ASN A 249 -6.49 1.40 -9.69
N ASP A 250 -6.89 2.53 -10.27
CA ASP A 250 -7.22 2.65 -11.70
C ASP A 250 -6.02 2.28 -12.57
N TRP A 251 -4.83 2.77 -12.23
CA TRP A 251 -3.62 2.45 -12.98
C TRP A 251 -3.24 0.98 -12.86
N CYS A 252 -3.37 0.39 -11.67
CA CYS A 252 -3.17 -1.05 -11.51
C CYS A 252 -4.15 -1.85 -12.36
N ASP A 253 -5.43 -1.45 -12.43
CA ASP A 253 -6.44 -2.14 -13.25
C ASP A 253 -6.15 -2.00 -14.74
N ILE A 254 -5.76 -0.81 -15.20
CA ILE A 254 -5.36 -0.56 -16.59
C ILE A 254 -4.14 -1.41 -16.97
N ILE A 255 -3.08 -1.41 -16.14
CA ILE A 255 -1.87 -2.18 -16.38
C ILE A 255 -2.19 -3.66 -16.48
N VAL A 256 -2.92 -4.20 -15.52
CA VAL A 256 -3.31 -5.63 -15.50
C VAL A 256 -4.15 -5.99 -16.73
N LYS A 257 -5.11 -5.13 -17.12
CA LYS A 257 -5.91 -5.34 -18.33
C LYS A 257 -5.03 -5.38 -19.59
N LYS A 258 -4.08 -4.43 -19.73
CA LYS A 258 -3.17 -4.40 -20.88
C LYS A 258 -2.28 -5.64 -20.93
N ILE A 259 -1.72 -6.05 -19.79
CA ILE A 259 -0.92 -7.28 -19.69
C ILE A 259 -1.75 -8.49 -20.10
N ARG A 260 -2.97 -8.65 -19.59
CA ARG A 260 -3.83 -9.80 -19.90
C ARG A 260 -4.37 -9.85 -21.33
N ASN A 261 -4.31 -8.74 -22.06
CA ASN A 261 -4.68 -8.71 -23.48
C ASN A 261 -3.60 -9.26 -24.41
N ILE A 262 -2.41 -9.59 -23.89
CA ILE A 262 -1.32 -10.19 -24.68
C ILE A 262 -1.57 -11.68 -24.82
N ASP A 263 -1.35 -12.20 -26.03
CA ASP A 263 -1.27 -13.65 -26.25
C ASP A 263 0.06 -14.19 -25.72
N PHE A 264 0.02 -14.73 -24.51
CA PHE A 264 1.21 -15.28 -23.86
C PHE A 264 1.69 -16.61 -24.43
N ALA A 265 0.88 -17.32 -25.21
CA ALA A 265 1.24 -18.64 -25.70
C ALA A 265 2.47 -18.63 -26.61
N ARG A 266 2.76 -17.49 -27.24
CA ARG A 266 3.92 -17.30 -28.11
C ARG A 266 5.24 -17.05 -27.38
N TYR A 267 5.19 -16.80 -26.05
CA TYR A 267 6.38 -16.44 -25.29
C TYR A 267 6.84 -17.57 -24.37
N SER A 268 8.10 -17.95 -24.53
CA SER A 268 8.77 -18.90 -23.64
C SER A 268 9.19 -18.23 -22.32
N LYS A 269 9.42 -16.92 -22.33
CA LYS A 269 9.86 -16.14 -21.18
C LYS A 269 9.19 -14.77 -21.13
N ILE A 270 8.64 -14.40 -19.96
CA ILE A 270 8.01 -13.11 -19.75
C ILE A 270 8.70 -12.39 -18.60
N ILE A 271 9.36 -11.30 -18.92
CA ILE A 271 10.15 -10.46 -18.02
C ILE A 271 9.30 -9.27 -17.58
N LEU A 272 9.23 -9.02 -16.28
CA LEU A 272 8.51 -7.89 -15.72
C LEU A 272 9.48 -6.94 -15.03
N LEU A 273 9.57 -5.72 -15.54
CA LEU A 273 10.40 -4.64 -15.03
C LEU A 273 9.50 -3.54 -14.48
N LEU A 274 9.62 -3.26 -13.19
CA LEU A 274 8.74 -2.34 -12.46
C LEU A 274 9.56 -1.18 -11.87
N ALA A 275 9.46 -0.01 -12.49
CA ALA A 275 9.99 1.26 -11.98
C ALA A 275 8.83 2.14 -11.50
N THR A 276 8.18 1.70 -10.44
CA THR A 276 7.00 2.32 -9.86
C THR A 276 7.06 2.32 -8.33
N SER A 277 6.05 2.91 -7.67
CA SER A 277 6.02 2.96 -6.21
C SER A 277 5.81 1.57 -5.58
N ALA A 278 6.29 1.40 -4.34
CA ALA A 278 6.25 0.12 -3.63
C ALA A 278 4.82 -0.42 -3.49
N GLU A 279 3.86 0.45 -3.20
CA GLU A 279 2.45 0.09 -3.09
C GLU A 279 1.86 -0.38 -4.43
N MET A 280 2.27 0.21 -5.55
CA MET A 280 1.84 -0.24 -6.87
C MET A 280 2.44 -1.60 -7.20
N VAL A 281 3.72 -1.83 -6.92
CA VAL A 281 4.36 -3.15 -7.10
C VAL A 281 3.61 -4.23 -6.31
N PHE A 282 3.30 -3.95 -5.04
CA PHE A 282 2.53 -4.87 -4.19
C PHE A 282 1.13 -5.16 -4.77
N LEU A 283 0.40 -4.13 -5.19
CA LEU A 283 -0.94 -4.30 -5.77
C LEU A 283 -0.91 -5.00 -7.13
N LEU A 284 0.09 -4.76 -7.97
CA LEU A 284 0.28 -5.50 -9.23
C LEU A 284 0.53 -6.97 -8.95
N GLY A 285 1.39 -7.31 -8.00
CA GLY A 285 1.61 -8.68 -7.56
C GLY A 285 0.31 -9.36 -7.12
N LYS A 286 -0.49 -8.68 -6.30
CA LYS A 286 -1.80 -9.17 -5.87
C LYS A 286 -2.76 -9.44 -7.04
N ARG A 287 -2.81 -8.55 -8.02
CA ARG A 287 -3.74 -8.65 -9.14
C ARG A 287 -3.28 -9.62 -10.24
N LEU A 288 -1.96 -9.80 -10.41
CA LEU A 288 -1.35 -10.74 -11.34
C LEU A 288 -1.01 -12.08 -10.67
N SER A 289 -1.91 -12.59 -9.84
CA SER A 289 -1.75 -13.82 -9.05
C SER A 289 -2.69 -14.95 -9.50
N LYS A 290 -3.52 -14.73 -10.53
CA LYS A 290 -4.46 -15.75 -11.01
C LYS A 290 -3.71 -16.90 -11.65
N ASN A 291 -4.29 -18.10 -11.59
CA ASN A 291 -3.73 -19.29 -12.24
C ASN A 291 -3.58 -19.13 -13.75
N SER A 292 -4.45 -18.34 -14.38
CA SER A 292 -4.39 -18.00 -15.81
C SER A 292 -3.28 -17.01 -16.17
N ASP A 293 -2.75 -16.22 -15.21
CA ASP A 293 -1.65 -15.31 -15.50
C ASP A 293 -0.37 -16.14 -15.77
N PRO A 294 0.54 -15.69 -16.62
CA PRO A 294 1.76 -16.42 -16.96
C PRO A 294 2.77 -16.41 -15.80
N ASN A 295 3.86 -17.16 -15.97
CA ASN A 295 5.01 -17.06 -15.08
C ASN A 295 5.82 -15.81 -15.39
N PHE A 296 5.78 -14.82 -14.53
CA PHE A 296 6.56 -13.60 -14.66
C PHE A 296 7.91 -13.74 -13.98
N TYR A 297 8.98 -13.33 -14.66
CA TYR A 297 10.30 -13.13 -14.08
C TYR A 297 10.43 -11.66 -13.68
N VAL A 298 10.21 -11.37 -12.40
CA VAL A 298 10.25 -10.00 -11.87
C VAL A 298 11.68 -9.67 -11.49
N TYR A 299 12.30 -8.73 -12.21
CA TYR A 299 13.71 -8.37 -12.01
C TYR A 299 13.87 -7.22 -11.03
N HIS A 300 14.96 -7.29 -10.27
CA HIS A 300 15.44 -6.20 -9.45
C HIS A 300 16.37 -5.28 -10.26
N TYR A 301 16.14 -3.96 -10.16
CA TYR A 301 17.04 -2.96 -10.72
C TYR A 301 18.10 -2.54 -9.70
N ASP A 302 19.37 -2.60 -10.10
CA ASP A 302 20.52 -2.16 -9.29
C ASP A 302 21.41 -1.25 -10.16
N VAL A 303 21.43 0.05 -9.86
CA VAL A 303 22.19 1.06 -10.59
C VAL A 303 23.69 0.83 -10.50
N ASN A 304 24.16 0.17 -9.44
CA ASN A 304 25.60 -0.09 -9.20
C ASN A 304 26.07 -1.40 -9.82
N ALA A 305 25.14 -2.24 -10.30
CA ALA A 305 25.50 -3.50 -10.92
C ALA A 305 25.95 -3.29 -12.38
N LYS A 306 26.91 -4.11 -12.85
CA LYS A 306 27.33 -4.09 -14.25
C LYS A 306 26.17 -4.39 -15.20
N ASN A 307 25.31 -5.36 -14.81
CA ASN A 307 24.05 -5.64 -15.45
C ASN A 307 22.96 -4.98 -14.61
N PRO A 308 22.21 -4.00 -15.14
CA PRO A 308 21.20 -3.27 -14.37
C PRO A 308 20.14 -4.14 -13.69
N TYR A 309 19.91 -5.34 -14.20
CA TYR A 309 18.95 -6.31 -13.66
C TYR A 309 19.66 -7.63 -13.30
N PRO A 310 20.39 -7.66 -12.17
CA PRO A 310 21.28 -8.78 -11.83
C PRO A 310 20.56 -10.06 -11.40
N TRP A 311 19.32 -9.97 -10.92
CA TRP A 311 18.53 -11.10 -10.45
C TRP A 311 17.03 -10.87 -10.54
N ALA A 312 16.27 -11.97 -10.53
CA ALA A 312 14.81 -11.96 -10.54
C ALA A 312 14.21 -13.04 -9.63
N LEU A 313 12.92 -12.89 -9.33
CA LEU A 313 12.09 -13.95 -8.81
C LEU A 313 11.03 -14.35 -9.83
N ALA A 314 10.90 -15.63 -10.10
CA ALA A 314 9.85 -16.19 -10.94
C ALA A 314 8.56 -16.38 -10.14
N SER A 315 7.44 -15.88 -10.67
CA SER A 315 6.16 -15.86 -9.95
C SER A 315 5.52 -17.25 -9.76
N LYS A 316 5.76 -18.18 -10.69
CA LYS A 316 5.13 -19.50 -10.73
C LYS A 316 6.14 -20.61 -10.99
N MET A 317 6.93 -20.96 -10.01
CA MET A 317 7.78 -22.15 -10.04
C MET A 317 7.40 -23.09 -8.91
N VAL A 318 7.45 -24.39 -9.18
CA VAL A 318 7.10 -25.42 -8.18
C VAL A 318 8.13 -25.47 -7.07
N ASN A 319 9.41 -25.44 -7.44
CA ASN A 319 10.51 -25.39 -6.48
C ASN A 319 10.88 -23.95 -6.18
N ASP A 320 10.88 -23.58 -4.88
CA ASP A 320 11.17 -22.22 -4.45
C ASP A 320 12.62 -21.79 -4.76
N TYR A 321 13.57 -22.70 -4.80
CA TYR A 321 14.97 -22.41 -5.17
C TYR A 321 15.09 -22.02 -6.65
N ASP A 322 14.29 -22.64 -7.52
CA ASP A 322 14.28 -22.36 -8.96
C ASP A 322 13.56 -21.05 -9.29
N LYS A 323 12.82 -20.48 -8.33
CA LYS A 323 12.26 -19.14 -8.46
C LYS A 323 13.34 -18.06 -8.54
N VAL A 324 14.50 -18.29 -7.95
CA VAL A 324 15.60 -17.32 -7.96
C VAL A 324 16.41 -17.47 -9.24
N VAL A 325 16.30 -16.47 -10.09
CA VAL A 325 17.15 -16.33 -11.30
C VAL A 325 18.24 -15.31 -10.98
N TYR A 326 19.48 -15.74 -11.06
CA TYR A 326 20.63 -14.90 -10.76
C TYR A 326 21.60 -14.88 -11.95
N LEU A 327 21.87 -13.70 -12.50
CA LEU A 327 22.76 -13.53 -13.64
C LEU A 327 24.17 -13.24 -13.11
N TYR A 328 24.98 -14.28 -12.97
CA TYR A 328 26.33 -14.16 -12.46
C TYR A 328 27.32 -13.68 -13.53
N LYS A 329 28.40 -13.08 -13.00
CA LYS A 329 29.54 -12.54 -13.75
C LYS A 329 30.47 -13.60 -14.35
N ASN A 330 30.25 -14.90 -14.04
CA ASN A 330 31.19 -15.96 -14.33
C ASN A 330 30.80 -16.93 -15.47
N ASP A 331 29.65 -16.78 -16.10
CA ASP A 331 29.34 -17.58 -17.29
C ASP A 331 29.99 -16.95 -18.54
N ARG A 332 31.29 -16.65 -18.45
CA ARG A 332 32.15 -16.52 -19.59
C ARG A 332 32.85 -17.86 -19.85
N ASN A 333 32.11 -18.89 -19.99
CA ASN A 333 32.56 -20.13 -20.61
C ASN A 333 31.32 -21.01 -20.76
N TYR A 334 30.63 -20.78 -21.87
CA TYR A 334 30.01 -21.85 -22.66
C TYR A 334 29.42 -21.20 -23.91
#